data_4e35932b080a824247b91428712e63f5
#
_entry.id   4e35932b080a824247b91428712e63f5
#
_cell.length_a   1.000
_cell.length_b   1.000
_cell.length_c   1.000
_cell.angle_alpha   90.00
_cell.angle_beta   90.00
_cell.angle_gamma   90.00
#
_symmetry.space_group_name_H-M   'P 1'
#
loop_
_entity.id
_entity.type
_entity.pdbx_description
1 polymer ?
#
loop_
_entity_poly.entity_id
_entity_poly.type
_entity_poly.pdbx_seq_one_letter_code
_entity_poly.pdbx_strand_id
1 'polypeptide(L)'
;MTRINVGIPPAELTDKHLLAEHREIKRIPNCIAKGKYNMEGIPEKFKLGTGHVKFFYNKLEYLFTRYVKLYLECKNRGFNVQNYINAWDNVPDELMNDYQPTDVDRGIIRERINEKLNK
;
A
#
# COMPACT_ATOMS: atom_id res chain seq x y z
N MET A 1 12.07 -0.25 2.57
CA MET A 1 11.03 0.69 3.02
C MET A 1 9.71 0.38 2.31
N THR A 2 8.62 0.35 3.04
CA THR A 2 7.29 0.09 2.47
C THR A 2 6.68 1.39 1.97
N ARG A 3 6.20 1.40 0.72
CA ARG A 3 5.48 2.55 0.16
C ARG A 3 4.21 2.08 -0.52
N ILE A 4 3.12 2.77 -0.23
CA ILE A 4 1.82 2.54 -0.85
C ILE A 4 1.54 3.73 -1.77
N ASN A 5 1.41 3.46 -3.06
CA ASN A 5 1.18 4.50 -4.08
C ASN A 5 -0.33 4.76 -4.20
N VAL A 6 -0.89 5.42 -3.16
CA VAL A 6 -2.33 5.59 -3.03
C VAL A 6 -2.95 6.28 -4.24
N GLY A 7 -4.09 5.76 -4.68
CA GLY A 7 -4.87 6.39 -5.74
C GLY A 7 -4.28 6.30 -7.13
N ILE A 8 -3.06 5.78 -7.29
CA ILE A 8 -2.45 5.64 -8.61
C ILE A 8 -2.85 4.28 -9.17
N PRO A 9 -3.54 4.22 -10.32
CA PRO A 9 -3.89 2.94 -10.90
C PRO A 9 -2.63 2.09 -11.13
N PRO A 10 -2.63 0.80 -10.75
CA PRO A 10 -1.45 -0.03 -10.96
C PRO A 10 -0.97 -0.06 -12.41
N ALA A 11 -1.87 0.09 -13.39
CA ALA A 11 -1.51 0.12 -14.80
C ALA A 11 -0.59 1.29 -15.17
N GLU A 12 -0.58 2.37 -14.37
CA GLU A 12 0.30 3.52 -14.60
C GLU A 12 1.69 3.34 -13.99
N LEU A 13 1.87 2.35 -13.12
CA LEU A 13 3.16 2.14 -12.46
C LEU A 13 4.17 1.50 -13.41
N THR A 14 5.45 1.89 -13.29
CA THR A 14 6.52 1.16 -13.98
C THR A 14 6.60 -0.26 -13.41
N ASP A 15 7.23 -1.18 -14.14
CA ASP A 15 7.43 -2.54 -13.67
C ASP A 15 8.11 -2.56 -12.30
N LYS A 16 9.12 -1.74 -12.13
CA LYS A 16 9.88 -1.66 -10.88
C LYS A 16 9.00 -1.22 -9.71
N HIS A 17 8.21 -0.16 -9.90
CA HIS A 17 7.33 0.36 -8.85
C HIS A 17 6.20 -0.62 -8.54
N LEU A 18 5.63 -1.25 -9.57
CA LEU A 18 4.57 -2.24 -9.40
C LEU A 18 5.06 -3.43 -8.57
N LEU A 19 6.18 -4.02 -8.97
CA LEU A 19 6.73 -5.19 -8.29
C LEU A 19 7.15 -4.86 -6.85
N ALA A 20 7.70 -3.67 -6.63
CA ALA A 20 8.09 -3.24 -5.29
C ALA A 20 6.87 -3.10 -4.38
N GLU A 21 5.82 -2.43 -4.84
CA GLU A 21 4.61 -2.25 -4.03
C GLU A 21 3.93 -3.59 -3.75
N HIS A 22 3.82 -4.46 -4.76
CA HIS A 22 3.25 -5.79 -4.59
C HIS A 22 3.97 -6.57 -3.48
N ARG A 23 5.31 -6.51 -3.48
CA ARG A 23 6.11 -7.23 -2.49
C ARG A 23 6.02 -6.62 -1.09
N GLU A 24 5.92 -5.30 -1.00
CA GLU A 24 6.04 -4.57 0.26
C GLU A 24 4.72 -4.34 0.98
N ILE A 25 3.61 -4.28 0.26
CA ILE A 25 2.30 -3.97 0.86
C ILE A 25 1.89 -4.96 1.95
N LYS A 26 2.25 -6.23 1.80
CA LYS A 26 1.92 -7.27 2.79
C LYS A 26 2.58 -7.05 4.15
N ARG A 27 3.62 -6.22 4.21
CA ARG A 27 4.34 -5.95 5.47
C ARG A 27 3.43 -5.32 6.51
N ILE A 28 2.46 -4.52 6.08
CA ILE A 28 1.54 -3.85 7.00
C ILE A 28 0.58 -4.85 7.66
N PRO A 29 -0.20 -5.66 6.93
CA PRO A 29 -1.05 -6.65 7.58
C PRO A 29 -0.25 -7.70 8.37
N ASN A 30 0.94 -8.08 7.91
CA ASN A 30 1.79 -9.01 8.66
C ASN A 30 2.22 -8.43 10.02
N CYS A 31 2.58 -7.15 10.05
CA CYS A 31 2.95 -6.47 11.27
C CYS A 31 1.79 -6.45 12.27
N ILE A 32 0.59 -6.15 11.79
CA ILE A 32 -0.62 -6.11 12.61
C ILE A 32 -0.97 -7.50 13.12
N ALA A 33 -0.91 -8.53 12.27
CA ALA A 33 -1.21 -9.91 12.66
C ALA A 33 -0.27 -10.41 13.77
N LYS A 34 0.96 -9.93 13.80
CA LYS A 34 1.94 -10.29 14.84
C LYS A 34 1.80 -9.45 16.10
N GLY A 35 0.87 -8.50 16.14
CA GLY A 35 0.71 -7.59 17.28
C GLY A 35 1.82 -6.56 17.42
N LYS A 36 2.65 -6.38 16.40
CA LYS A 36 3.80 -5.47 16.43
C LYS A 36 3.42 -4.11 15.85
N TYR A 37 2.44 -3.45 16.49
CA TYR A 37 1.98 -2.14 16.02
C TYR A 37 1.51 -1.31 17.21
N ASN A 38 1.55 0.01 17.03
CA ASN A 38 1.09 0.97 18.01
C ASN A 38 0.07 1.88 17.34
N MET A 39 -1.16 1.88 17.85
CA MET A 39 -2.27 2.67 17.30
C MET A 39 -2.24 4.14 17.71
N GLU A 40 -1.39 4.51 18.65
CA GLU A 40 -1.30 5.92 19.07
C GLU A 40 -0.61 6.77 18.00
N GLY A 41 -1.16 7.97 17.76
CA GLY A 41 -0.53 8.92 16.85
C GLY A 41 -0.66 8.57 15.38
N ILE A 42 -1.72 7.83 14.98
CA ILE A 42 -1.97 7.60 13.55
C ILE A 42 -2.21 8.95 12.88
N PRO A 43 -1.45 9.29 11.80
CA PRO A 43 -1.65 10.57 11.11
C PRO A 43 -3.07 10.69 10.57
N GLU A 44 -3.66 11.88 10.70
CA GLU A 44 -4.99 12.13 10.13
C GLU A 44 -4.95 12.25 8.62
N LYS A 45 -3.83 12.73 8.09
CA LYS A 45 -3.66 12.93 6.65
C LYS A 45 -2.57 12.02 6.10
N PHE A 46 -2.75 11.62 4.86
CA PHE A 46 -1.74 10.86 4.15
C PHE A 46 -0.44 11.64 4.06
N LYS A 47 0.68 10.96 4.27
CA LYS A 47 2.01 11.54 4.18
C LYS A 47 3.03 10.49 3.78
N LEU A 48 4.19 10.93 3.30
CA LEU A 48 5.34 10.07 3.02
C LEU A 48 6.33 10.17 4.20
N GLY A 49 7.31 9.27 4.21
CA GLY A 49 8.34 9.25 5.24
C GLY A 49 7.81 8.75 6.57
N THR A 50 8.21 9.41 7.66
CA THR A 50 7.78 9.04 9.01
C THR A 50 6.26 9.10 9.12
N GLY A 51 5.65 7.99 9.52
CA GLY A 51 4.19 7.91 9.67
C GLY A 51 3.46 7.39 8.44
N HIS A 52 4.14 7.21 7.30
CA HIS A 52 3.49 6.70 6.09
C HIS A 52 2.85 5.33 6.32
N VAL A 53 3.59 4.38 6.84
CA VAL A 53 3.07 3.03 7.13
C VAL A 53 1.98 3.08 8.20
N LYS A 54 2.22 3.86 9.25
CA LYS A 54 1.29 3.97 10.37
C LYS A 54 -0.07 4.55 9.96
N PHE A 55 -0.10 5.42 8.97
CA PHE A 55 -1.34 5.96 8.42
C PHE A 55 -2.33 4.85 8.04
N PHE A 56 -1.81 3.70 7.58
CA PHE A 56 -2.64 2.60 7.09
C PHE A 56 -3.02 1.57 8.17
N TYR A 57 -2.58 1.72 9.41
CA TYR A 57 -2.84 0.72 10.46
C TYR A 57 -4.32 0.51 10.75
N ASN A 58 -5.18 1.44 10.39
CA ASN A 58 -6.64 1.29 10.52
C ASN A 58 -7.35 1.37 9.17
N LYS A 59 -6.65 1.04 8.07
CA LYS A 59 -7.18 1.11 6.71
C LYS A 59 -6.85 -0.16 5.93
N LEU A 60 -6.96 -1.30 6.59
CA LEU A 60 -6.52 -2.57 6.03
C LEU A 60 -7.43 -3.07 4.90
N GLU A 61 -8.71 -2.66 4.87
CA GLU A 61 -9.58 -2.98 3.74
C GLU A 61 -9.13 -2.25 2.47
N TYR A 62 -8.73 -0.99 2.59
CA TYR A 62 -8.15 -0.25 1.47
C TYR A 62 -6.92 -0.98 0.93
N LEU A 63 -6.03 -1.40 1.82
CA LEU A 63 -4.81 -2.12 1.43
C LEU A 63 -5.13 -3.45 0.77
N PHE A 64 -6.14 -4.17 1.28
CA PHE A 64 -6.58 -5.43 0.69
C PHE A 64 -7.03 -5.24 -0.75
N THR A 65 -7.91 -4.28 -0.98
CA THR A 65 -8.43 -3.96 -2.32
C THR A 65 -7.29 -3.54 -3.24
N ARG A 66 -6.39 -2.70 -2.74
CA ARG A 66 -5.23 -2.28 -3.52
C ARG A 66 -4.33 -3.46 -3.85
N TYR A 67 -4.10 -4.36 -2.89
CA TYR A 67 -3.28 -5.55 -3.13
C TYR A 67 -3.84 -6.39 -4.29
N VAL A 68 -5.15 -6.63 -4.29
CA VAL A 68 -5.78 -7.41 -5.36
C VAL A 68 -5.50 -6.77 -6.73
N LYS A 69 -5.63 -5.44 -6.82
CA LYS A 69 -5.37 -4.73 -8.06
C LYS A 69 -3.90 -4.83 -8.50
N LEU A 70 -2.97 -4.72 -7.55
CA LEU A 70 -1.55 -4.88 -7.84
C LEU A 70 -1.25 -6.28 -8.35
N TYR A 71 -1.80 -7.29 -7.70
CA TYR A 71 -1.60 -8.69 -8.09
C TYR A 71 -2.11 -8.94 -9.50
N LEU A 72 -3.32 -8.47 -9.81
CA LEU A 72 -3.91 -8.65 -11.14
C LEU A 72 -3.09 -7.94 -12.22
N GLU A 73 -2.57 -6.76 -11.93
CA GLU A 73 -1.71 -6.06 -12.88
C GLU A 73 -0.40 -6.80 -13.13
N CYS A 74 0.20 -7.36 -12.09
CA CYS A 74 1.39 -8.19 -12.23
C CYS A 74 1.13 -9.38 -13.14
N LYS A 75 0.00 -10.06 -12.93
CA LYS A 75 -0.38 -11.20 -13.78
C LYS A 75 -0.66 -10.77 -15.20
N ASN A 76 -1.32 -9.62 -15.39
CA ASN A 76 -1.61 -9.09 -16.70
C ASN A 76 -0.35 -8.79 -17.50
N ARG A 77 0.72 -8.38 -16.83
CA ARG A 77 2.03 -8.13 -17.47
C ARG A 77 2.87 -9.40 -17.65
N GLY A 78 2.37 -10.56 -17.18
CA GLY A 78 3.08 -11.82 -17.31
C GLY A 78 4.11 -12.10 -16.22
N PHE A 79 4.07 -11.35 -15.13
CA PHE A 79 5.01 -11.56 -14.00
C PHE A 79 4.56 -12.76 -13.16
N ASN A 80 5.50 -13.64 -12.85
CA ASN A 80 5.24 -14.80 -11.99
C ASN A 80 5.52 -14.42 -10.54
N VAL A 81 4.53 -13.80 -9.90
CA VAL A 81 4.63 -13.33 -8.51
C VAL A 81 3.84 -14.24 -7.58
N GLN A 82 4.25 -14.28 -6.30
CA GLN A 82 3.51 -15.01 -5.28
C GLN A 82 2.25 -14.25 -4.90
N ASN A 83 1.24 -14.98 -4.43
CA ASN A 83 0.02 -14.38 -3.93
C ASN A 83 0.10 -14.25 -2.41
N TYR A 84 0.13 -13.01 -1.91
CA TYR A 84 0.27 -12.73 -0.49
C TYR A 84 -1.05 -12.39 0.20
N ILE A 85 -2.19 -12.71 -0.42
CA ILE A 85 -3.51 -12.32 0.09
C ILE A 85 -3.76 -12.84 1.52
N ASN A 86 -3.15 -13.96 1.88
CA ASN A 86 -3.32 -14.54 3.21
C ASN A 86 -2.72 -13.68 4.33
N ALA A 87 -1.92 -12.68 4.00
CA ALA A 87 -1.39 -11.76 5.00
C ALA A 87 -2.49 -11.03 5.77
N TRP A 88 -3.69 -10.89 5.19
CA TRP A 88 -4.83 -10.21 5.81
C TRP A 88 -5.69 -11.12 6.69
N ASP A 89 -5.45 -12.43 6.70
CA ASP A 89 -6.33 -13.41 7.37
C ASP A 89 -6.50 -13.16 8.87
N ASN A 90 -5.47 -12.64 9.52
CA ASN A 90 -5.47 -12.44 10.97
C ASN A 90 -5.57 -10.96 11.38
N VAL A 91 -5.96 -10.09 10.47
CA VAL A 91 -6.16 -8.67 10.78
C VAL A 91 -7.49 -8.50 11.51
N PRO A 92 -7.52 -7.79 12.66
CA PRO A 92 -8.79 -7.54 13.36
C PRO A 92 -9.78 -6.78 12.50
N ASP A 93 -11.06 -7.15 12.59
CA ASP A 93 -12.14 -6.53 11.79
C ASP A 93 -12.20 -5.02 12.00
N GLU A 94 -11.95 -4.54 13.21
CA GLU A 94 -11.98 -3.11 13.53
C GLU A 94 -10.96 -2.28 12.77
N LEU A 95 -9.93 -2.91 12.22
CA LEU A 95 -8.90 -2.25 11.42
C LEU A 95 -9.15 -2.36 9.91
N MET A 96 -10.16 -3.13 9.51
CA MET A 96 -10.54 -3.32 8.12
C MET A 96 -11.44 -2.19 7.66
N ASN A 97 -10.86 -1.00 7.53
CA ASN A 97 -11.59 0.18 7.05
C ASN A 97 -11.08 0.59 5.68
N ASP A 98 -11.97 1.21 4.91
CA ASP A 98 -11.61 1.74 3.60
C ASP A 98 -11.01 3.14 3.73
N TYR A 99 -10.52 3.65 2.62
CA TYR A 99 -9.91 4.97 2.54
C TYR A 99 -10.07 5.47 1.11
N GLN A 100 -10.45 6.74 0.97
CA GLN A 100 -10.62 7.37 -0.34
C GLN A 100 -9.49 8.36 -0.58
N PRO A 101 -8.50 8.02 -1.40
CA PRO A 101 -7.42 8.95 -1.72
C PRO A 101 -7.96 10.23 -2.33
N THR A 102 -7.43 11.37 -1.88
CA THR A 102 -7.79 12.67 -2.45
C THR A 102 -6.84 13.03 -3.60
N ASP A 103 -7.17 14.09 -4.34
CA ASP A 103 -6.27 14.58 -5.38
C ASP A 103 -4.93 15.05 -4.79
N VAL A 104 -4.96 15.59 -3.57
CA VAL A 104 -3.74 15.97 -2.85
C VAL A 104 -2.87 14.75 -2.59
N ASP A 105 -3.48 13.66 -2.11
CA ASP A 105 -2.77 12.41 -1.82
C ASP A 105 -2.11 11.84 -3.09
N ARG A 106 -2.86 11.80 -4.19
CA ARG A 106 -2.34 11.33 -5.48
C ARG A 106 -1.20 12.21 -5.97
N GLY A 107 -1.33 13.53 -5.78
CA GLY A 107 -0.30 14.48 -6.18
C GLY A 107 1.01 14.24 -5.45
N ILE A 108 0.96 13.95 -4.15
CA ILE A 108 2.15 13.63 -3.36
C ILE A 108 2.87 12.42 -3.95
N ILE A 109 2.11 11.37 -4.29
CA ILE A 109 2.68 10.15 -4.84
C ILE A 109 3.24 10.39 -6.25
N ARG A 110 2.50 11.10 -7.13
CA ARG A 110 2.95 11.37 -8.49
C ARG A 110 4.25 12.18 -8.51
N GLU A 111 4.35 13.15 -7.63
CA GLU A 111 5.57 13.95 -7.48
C GLU A 111 6.75 13.04 -7.07
N ARG A 112 6.53 12.15 -6.12
CA ARG A 112 7.57 11.23 -5.66
C ARG A 112 8.01 10.26 -6.75
N ILE A 113 7.07 9.72 -7.52
CA ILE A 113 7.38 8.83 -8.63
C ILE A 113 8.20 9.58 -9.68
N ASN A 114 7.81 10.81 -10.02
CA ASN A 114 8.53 11.63 -11.00
C ASN A 114 9.96 11.92 -10.55
N GLU A 115 10.16 12.23 -9.27
CA GLU A 115 11.50 12.44 -8.72
C GLU A 115 12.38 11.19 -8.92
N LYS A 116 11.82 10.02 -8.68
CA LYS A 116 12.54 8.74 -8.83
C LYS A 116 12.89 8.47 -10.30
N LEU A 117 11.96 8.77 -11.22
CA LEU A 117 12.16 8.50 -12.63
C LEU A 117 13.14 9.47 -13.30
N ASN A 118 13.30 10.67 -12.74
CA ASN A 118 14.14 11.72 -13.29
C ASN A 118 15.58 11.72 -12.74
N LYS A 119 15.96 10.71 -11.98
CA LYS A 119 17.30 10.55 -11.44
C LYS A 119 18.18 9.71 -12.34
#